data_2de334dbb69f39cc8cfc551eb2ebf284
#
_entry.id   2de334dbb69f39cc8cfc551eb2ebf284
#
_cell.length_a   1.000
_cell.length_b   1.000
_cell.length_c   1.000
_cell.angle_alpha   90.00
_cell.angle_beta   90.00
_cell.angle_gamma   90.00
#
_symmetry.space_group_name_H-M   'P 1'
#
loop_
_entity.id
_entity.type
_entity.pdbx_description
1 polymer ?
#
loop_
_entity_poly.entity_id
_entity_poly.type
_entity_poly.pdbx_seq_one_letter_code
_entity_poly.pdbx_strand_id
1 'polypeptide(L)'
;METEYKSRTQKKKEDQALQRLGEQLVSLRPGRLEAMGLPEELVDAIEFARSIKSHGARRRQVKHIGALLRRCDPKFIETVLDSTQSGTF
;
A
#
# COMPACT_ATOMS: atom_id res chain seq x y z
N MET A 1 24.55 -10.91 -12.69
CA MET A 1 24.42 -12.02 -12.41
C MET A 1 23.59 -12.46 -11.30
N GLU A 2 24.14 -12.74 -10.20
CA GLU A 2 23.37 -13.15 -9.08
C GLU A 2 22.39 -12.14 -8.67
N THR A 3 22.73 -10.89 -8.83
CA THR A 3 21.86 -9.83 -8.44
C THR A 3 20.57 -9.83 -9.22
N GLU A 4 20.61 -10.15 -10.49
CA GLU A 4 19.43 -10.21 -11.26
C GLU A 4 18.49 -11.27 -10.78
N TYR A 5 19.03 -12.41 -10.50
CA TYR A 5 18.28 -13.53 -10.04
C TYR A 5 17.64 -13.23 -8.71
N LYS A 6 18.44 -12.68 -7.84
CA LYS A 6 18.00 -12.27 -6.55
C LYS A 6 16.93 -11.22 -6.62
N SER A 7 17.08 -10.28 -7.54
CA SER A 7 16.15 -9.18 -7.59
C SER A 7 14.78 -9.61 -8.07
N ARG A 8 14.68 -10.67 -8.84
CA ARG A 8 13.38 -11.16 -9.26
C ARG A 8 12.57 -11.67 -8.07
N THR A 9 13.20 -12.45 -7.22
CA THR A 9 12.52 -12.98 -6.03
C THR A 9 12.20 -11.88 -5.04
N GLN A 10 13.14 -10.97 -4.83
CA GLN A 10 12.91 -9.88 -3.90
C GLN A 10 11.82 -8.95 -4.38
N LYS A 11 11.78 -8.70 -5.68
CA LYS A 11 10.76 -7.84 -6.22
C LYS A 11 9.37 -8.41 -5.97
N LYS A 12 9.22 -9.72 -6.14
CA LYS A 12 7.95 -10.35 -5.90
C LYS A 12 7.53 -10.23 -4.45
N LYS A 13 8.47 -10.43 -3.54
CA LYS A 13 8.18 -10.29 -2.12
C LYS A 13 7.82 -8.86 -1.75
N GLU A 14 8.53 -7.92 -2.33
CA GLU A 14 8.24 -6.51 -2.08
C GLU A 14 6.86 -6.13 -2.59
N ASP A 15 6.51 -6.63 -3.77
CA ASP A 15 5.20 -6.35 -4.33
C ASP A 15 4.11 -6.89 -3.43
N GLN A 16 4.29 -8.08 -2.91
CA GLN A 16 3.32 -8.67 -2.02
C GLN A 16 3.19 -7.90 -0.73
N ALA A 17 4.32 -7.45 -0.19
CA ALA A 17 4.31 -6.67 1.04
C ALA A 17 3.60 -5.34 0.82
N LEU A 18 3.82 -4.71 -0.32
CA LEU A 18 3.16 -3.45 -0.63
C LEU A 18 1.67 -3.65 -0.84
N GLN A 19 1.26 -4.77 -1.43
CA GLN A 19 -0.16 -5.06 -1.57
C GLN A 19 -0.82 -5.24 -0.22
N ARG A 20 -0.15 -5.92 0.70
CA ARG A 20 -0.68 -6.08 2.06
C ARG A 20 -0.82 -4.74 2.74
N LEU A 21 0.18 -3.88 2.57
CA LEU A 21 0.11 -2.55 3.14
C LEU A 21 -1.06 -1.79 2.53
N GLY A 22 -1.26 -1.93 1.23
CA GLY A 22 -2.40 -1.31 0.57
C GLY A 22 -3.73 -1.77 1.16
N GLU A 23 -3.84 -3.06 1.44
CA GLU A 23 -5.05 -3.58 2.06
C GLU A 23 -5.27 -3.00 3.44
N GLN A 24 -4.19 -2.87 4.20
CA GLN A 24 -4.28 -2.28 5.52
C GLN A 24 -4.73 -0.83 5.44
N LEU A 25 -4.20 -0.09 4.48
CA LEU A 25 -4.57 1.30 4.31
C LEU A 25 -6.05 1.45 3.95
N VAL A 26 -6.54 0.56 3.10
CA VAL A 26 -7.95 0.58 2.72
C VAL A 26 -8.83 0.31 3.92
N SER A 27 -8.35 -0.44 4.89
CA SER A 27 -9.12 -0.77 6.09
C SER A 27 -9.05 0.30 7.16
N LEU A 28 -8.16 1.27 7.04
CA LEU A 28 -8.03 2.31 8.04
C LEU A 28 -9.19 3.29 7.99
N ARG A 29 -9.47 3.89 9.12
CA ARG A 29 -10.48 4.94 9.17
C ARG A 29 -9.99 6.17 8.42
N PRO A 30 -10.92 6.93 7.81
CA PRO A 30 -10.53 8.11 7.04
C PRO A 30 -9.69 9.11 7.84
N GLY A 31 -10.02 9.30 9.11
CA GLY A 31 -9.24 10.23 9.93
C GLY A 31 -7.80 9.81 10.09
N ARG A 32 -7.57 8.51 10.17
CA ARG A 32 -6.21 8.02 10.28
C ARG A 32 -5.42 8.22 8.99
N LEU A 33 -6.08 8.03 7.87
CA LEU A 33 -5.42 8.28 6.59
C LEU A 33 -4.97 9.72 6.47
N GLU A 34 -5.82 10.63 6.89
CA GLU A 34 -5.47 12.04 6.82
C GLU A 34 -4.29 12.36 7.72
N ALA A 35 -4.27 11.75 8.89
CA ALA A 35 -3.20 11.99 9.85
C ALA A 35 -1.85 11.49 9.36
N MET A 36 -1.85 10.54 8.44
CA MET A 36 -0.61 9.99 7.93
C MET A 36 0.10 10.89 6.94
N GLY A 37 -0.60 11.88 6.39
CA GLY A 37 0.03 12.77 5.43
C GLY A 37 0.38 12.10 4.12
N LEU A 38 -0.48 11.20 3.66
CA LEU A 38 -0.22 10.50 2.42
C LEU A 38 -0.38 11.43 1.21
N PRO A 39 0.32 11.14 0.11
CA PRO A 39 0.10 11.92 -1.11
C PRO A 39 -1.36 11.82 -1.56
N GLU A 40 -1.83 12.89 -2.15
CA GLU A 40 -3.22 12.98 -2.56
C GLU A 40 -3.60 11.85 -3.52
N GLU A 41 -2.72 11.55 -4.44
CA GLU A 41 -2.96 10.50 -5.41
C GLU A 41 -3.20 9.16 -4.71
N LEU A 42 -2.44 8.89 -3.67
CA LEU A 42 -2.56 7.66 -2.92
C LEU A 42 -3.86 7.63 -2.13
N VAL A 43 -4.22 8.73 -1.52
CA VAL A 43 -5.47 8.82 -0.76
C VAL A 43 -6.66 8.59 -1.69
N ASP A 44 -6.64 9.20 -2.87
CA ASP A 44 -7.71 9.01 -3.84
C ASP A 44 -7.84 7.55 -4.22
N ALA A 45 -6.73 6.88 -4.47
CA ALA A 45 -6.76 5.48 -4.85
C ALA A 45 -7.32 4.61 -3.73
N ILE A 46 -6.97 4.94 -2.50
CA ILE A 46 -7.45 4.19 -1.34
C ILE A 46 -8.96 4.38 -1.18
N GLU A 47 -9.43 5.60 -1.31
CA GLU A 47 -10.85 5.87 -1.17
C GLU A 47 -11.65 5.23 -2.29
N PHE A 48 -11.09 5.21 -3.48
CA PHE A 48 -11.74 4.53 -4.57
C PHE A 48 -11.88 3.04 -4.27
N ALA A 49 -10.86 2.43 -3.70
CA ALA A 49 -10.92 1.02 -3.35
C ALA A 49 -12.05 0.74 -2.36
N ARG A 50 -12.27 1.67 -1.45
CA ARG A 50 -13.34 1.50 -0.46
C ARG A 50 -14.71 1.47 -1.09
N SER A 51 -14.87 2.15 -2.19
CA SER A 51 -16.17 2.22 -2.85
C SER A 51 -16.45 1.02 -3.74
N ILE A 52 -15.44 0.20 -4.01
CA ILE A 52 -15.60 -0.94 -4.89
C ILE A 52 -16.19 -2.10 -4.10
N LYS A 53 -17.26 -2.69 -4.64
CA LYS A 53 -17.92 -3.81 -3.97
C LYS A 53 -17.48 -5.16 -4.50
N SER A 54 -17.01 -5.21 -5.73
CA SER A 54 -16.57 -6.46 -6.34
C SER A 54 -15.19 -6.85 -5.83
N HIS A 55 -15.02 -8.09 -5.40
CA HIS A 55 -13.73 -8.55 -4.91
C HIS A 55 -12.65 -8.47 -5.98
N GLY A 56 -12.98 -8.83 -7.21
CA GLY A 56 -12.00 -8.79 -8.29
C GLY A 56 -11.53 -7.39 -8.58
N ALA A 57 -12.47 -6.45 -8.65
CA ALA A 57 -12.12 -5.06 -8.91
C ALA A 57 -11.35 -4.47 -7.75
N ARG A 58 -11.73 -4.81 -6.53
CA ARG A 58 -11.03 -4.31 -5.35
C ARG A 58 -9.60 -4.82 -5.31
N ARG A 59 -9.39 -6.07 -5.68
CA ARG A 59 -8.06 -6.64 -5.71
C ARG A 59 -7.18 -5.90 -6.73
N ARG A 60 -7.75 -5.57 -7.88
CA ARG A 60 -7.00 -4.81 -8.87
C ARG A 60 -6.63 -3.43 -8.35
N GLN A 61 -7.56 -2.80 -7.64
CA GLN A 61 -7.29 -1.48 -7.08
C GLN A 61 -6.21 -1.56 -5.99
N VAL A 62 -6.21 -2.61 -5.18
CA VAL A 62 -5.17 -2.79 -4.18
C VAL A 62 -3.81 -2.96 -4.83
N LYS A 63 -3.75 -3.65 -5.96
CA LYS A 63 -2.50 -3.77 -6.70
C LYS A 63 -2.04 -2.39 -7.19
N HIS A 64 -2.97 -1.58 -7.65
CA HIS A 64 -2.66 -0.23 -8.09
C HIS A 64 -2.11 0.60 -6.92
N ILE A 65 -2.72 0.46 -5.75
CA ILE A 65 -2.23 1.14 -4.55
C ILE A 65 -0.81 0.67 -4.23
N GLY A 66 -0.55 -0.62 -4.35
CA GLY A 66 0.79 -1.13 -4.15
C GLY A 66 1.80 -0.53 -5.11
N ALA A 67 1.39 -0.34 -6.36
CA ALA A 67 2.27 0.27 -7.35
C ALA A 67 2.56 1.73 -7.01
N LEU A 68 1.55 2.45 -6.50
CA LEU A 68 1.76 3.82 -6.07
C LEU A 68 2.71 3.88 -4.88
N LEU A 69 2.54 2.96 -3.93
CA LEU A 69 3.43 2.89 -2.79
C LEU A 69 4.86 2.63 -3.22
N ARG A 70 5.03 1.85 -4.26
CA ARG A 70 6.36 1.52 -4.74
C ARG A 70 7.11 2.76 -5.23
N ARG A 71 6.40 3.77 -5.70
CA ARG A 71 7.02 5.01 -6.14
C ARG A 71 7.41 5.90 -4.98
N CYS A 72 6.93 5.61 -3.79
CA CYS A 72 7.23 6.43 -2.63
C CYS A 72 8.61 6.12 -2.09
N ASP A 73 9.16 7.07 -1.34
CA ASP A 73 10.43 6.91 -0.68
C ASP A 73 10.36 5.73 0.29
N PRO A 74 11.36 4.85 0.30
CA PRO A 74 11.36 3.72 1.26
C PRO A 74 11.20 4.16 2.70
N LYS A 75 11.76 5.29 3.07
CA LYS A 75 11.60 5.78 4.45
C LYS A 75 10.16 6.14 4.73
N PHE A 76 9.49 6.70 3.74
CA PHE A 76 8.08 7.02 3.89
C PHE A 76 7.26 5.75 4.07
N ILE A 77 7.60 4.70 3.31
CA ILE A 77 6.92 3.42 3.42
C ILE A 77 7.09 2.86 4.82
N GLU A 78 8.28 2.96 5.38
CA GLU A 78 8.51 2.49 6.75
C GLU A 78 7.66 3.25 7.75
N THR A 79 7.55 4.55 7.57
CA THR A 79 6.74 5.36 8.45
C THR A 79 5.26 4.94 8.36
N VAL A 80 4.79 4.71 7.15
CA VAL A 80 3.41 4.28 6.95
C VAL A 80 3.18 2.92 7.59
N LEU A 81 4.12 2.02 7.41
CA LEU A 81 4.02 0.69 7.98
C LEU A 81 3.94 0.76 9.50
N ASP A 82 4.79 1.57 10.09
CA ASP A 82 4.78 1.76 11.54
C ASP A 82 3.43 2.29 12.00
N SER A 83 2.89 3.24 11.27
CA SER A 83 1.61 3.83 11.62
C SER A 83 0.49 2.80 11.57
N THR A 84 0.51 1.92 10.56
CA THR A 84 -0.54 0.92 10.47
C THR A 84 -0.43 -0.11 11.57
N GLN A 85 0.80 -0.43 11.99
CA GLN A 85 1.00 -1.43 13.02
C GLN A 85 0.73 -0.90 14.40
N SER A 86 1.18 0.32 14.68
CA SER A 86 1.00 0.87 16.01
C SER A 86 -0.38 1.45 16.20
N GLY A 87 -1.17 1.55 15.16
CA GLY A 87 -2.48 2.13 15.28
C GLY A 87 -3.59 1.14 15.42
N THR A 88 -3.29 -0.03 15.91
CA THR A 88 -4.28 -1.06 15.96
C THR A 88 -5.27 -0.89 17.09
N PHE A 89 -5.06 0.04 17.95
CA PHE A 89 -6.03 0.23 19.01
C PHE A 89 -6.67 1.57 19.00
#